data_b467a5dfe58ebdecee41397d0521620b
#
_entry.id   b467a5dfe58ebdecee41397d0521620b
#
_cell.length_a   1.000
_cell.length_b   1.000
_cell.length_c   1.000
_cell.angle_alpha   90.00
_cell.angle_beta   90.00
_cell.angle_gamma   90.00
#
_symmetry.space_group_name_H-M   'P 1'
#
loop_
_entity.id
_entity.type
_entity.pdbx_description
1 polymer ?
#
loop_
_entity_poly.entity_id
_entity_poly.type
_entity_poly.pdbx_seq_one_letter_code
_entity_poly.pdbx_strand_id
1 'polypeptide(L)'
;MGPDIPATEGEEVVLANPRGFCAGVDRAIQIVERALEVHGAPVFVLHEIVHNKHVLERLRSLGARFVKDLEEVPEGAVTVFSAHGVSDAVVNAAASRRLEVIDATCPLVTKVHRQAIRYEDQGLSLIHI
;
A
#
# COMPACT_ATOMS: atom_id res chain seq x y z
N MET A 1 12.05 1.20 -20.09
CA MET A 1 12.24 0.44 -21.33
C MET A 1 13.16 -0.72 -21.01
N GLY A 2 12.61 -1.92 -20.93
CA GLY A 2 13.42 -3.13 -20.79
C GLY A 2 14.17 -3.41 -22.11
N PRO A 3 15.23 -4.24 -22.11
CA PRO A 3 15.91 -4.60 -23.33
C PRO A 3 14.90 -5.26 -24.27
N ASP A 4 14.86 -4.79 -25.53
CA ASP A 4 14.19 -5.49 -26.61
C ASP A 4 14.86 -6.87 -26.76
N ILE A 5 14.18 -7.89 -26.23
CA ILE A 5 14.57 -9.27 -26.48
C ILE A 5 13.97 -9.60 -27.87
N PRO A 6 14.79 -9.82 -28.91
CA PRO A 6 14.25 -10.20 -30.20
C PRO A 6 13.51 -11.54 -30.04
N ALA A 7 12.27 -11.59 -30.50
CA ALA A 7 11.54 -12.84 -30.58
C ALA A 7 12.30 -13.80 -31.51
N THR A 8 12.65 -14.97 -31.02
CA THR A 8 13.18 -16.03 -31.85
C THR A 8 12.03 -16.59 -32.70
N GLU A 9 12.26 -16.82 -33.99
CA GLU A 9 11.25 -17.41 -34.89
C GLU A 9 10.75 -18.74 -34.30
N GLY A 10 9.45 -18.78 -33.98
CA GLY A 10 8.79 -19.98 -33.46
C GLY A 10 8.42 -19.94 -31.96
N GLU A 11 8.74 -18.89 -31.22
CA GLU A 11 8.30 -18.73 -29.83
C GLU A 11 7.00 -17.91 -29.75
N GLU A 12 5.95 -18.51 -29.18
CA GLU A 12 4.68 -17.85 -28.90
C GLU A 12 4.62 -17.42 -27.44
N VAL A 13 4.39 -16.13 -27.21
CA VAL A 13 4.14 -15.61 -25.84
C VAL A 13 2.65 -15.56 -25.59
N VAL A 14 2.19 -16.46 -24.72
CA VAL A 14 0.78 -16.49 -24.29
C VAL A 14 0.61 -15.63 -23.04
N LEU A 15 -0.23 -14.61 -23.14
CA LEU A 15 -0.58 -13.76 -22.01
C LEU A 15 -1.66 -14.41 -21.15
N ALA A 16 -1.39 -14.52 -19.86
CA ALA A 16 -2.40 -14.99 -18.91
C ALA A 16 -3.64 -14.07 -18.88
N ASN A 17 -4.81 -14.65 -18.72
CA ASN A 17 -6.06 -13.93 -18.58
C ASN A 17 -6.96 -14.64 -17.54
N PRO A 18 -7.36 -14.00 -16.43
CA PRO A 18 -7.08 -12.60 -16.07
C PRO A 18 -5.61 -12.36 -15.66
N ARG A 19 -5.16 -11.13 -15.79
CA ARG A 19 -3.83 -10.66 -15.36
C ARG A 19 -3.90 -9.26 -14.77
N GLY A 20 -2.89 -8.88 -13.98
CA GLY A 20 -2.81 -7.57 -13.32
C GLY A 20 -2.62 -7.71 -11.82
N PHE A 21 -2.88 -6.64 -11.10
CA PHE A 21 -2.84 -6.65 -9.64
C PHE A 21 -4.10 -7.30 -9.05
N CYS A 22 -4.01 -7.73 -7.79
CA CYS A 22 -5.20 -8.14 -7.04
C CYS A 22 -6.06 -6.91 -6.69
N ALA A 23 -7.34 -7.15 -6.40
CA ALA A 23 -8.30 -6.09 -6.08
C ALA A 23 -7.84 -5.20 -4.90
N GLY A 24 -7.12 -5.77 -3.91
CA GLY A 24 -6.59 -5.02 -2.76
C GLY A 24 -5.51 -4.02 -3.15
N VAL A 25 -4.64 -4.39 -4.07
CA VAL A 25 -3.58 -3.52 -4.61
C VAL A 25 -4.18 -2.45 -5.51
N ASP A 26 -5.08 -2.81 -6.43
CA ASP A 26 -5.76 -1.84 -7.29
C ASP A 26 -6.51 -0.80 -6.46
N ARG A 27 -7.25 -1.24 -5.42
CA ARG A 27 -7.94 -0.35 -4.49
C ARG A 27 -6.98 0.61 -3.79
N ALA A 28 -5.83 0.13 -3.31
CA ALA A 28 -4.87 0.96 -2.63
C ALA A 28 -4.25 2.03 -3.56
N ILE A 29 -3.95 1.68 -4.80
CA ILE A 29 -3.47 2.63 -5.81
C ILE A 29 -4.54 3.70 -6.06
N GLN A 30 -5.80 3.30 -6.29
CA GLN A 30 -6.91 4.22 -6.51
C GLN A 30 -7.15 5.17 -5.34
N ILE A 31 -6.95 4.70 -4.10
CA ILE A 31 -7.07 5.54 -2.90
C ILE A 31 -6.01 6.65 -2.93
N VAL A 32 -4.76 6.35 -3.26
CA VAL A 32 -3.70 7.37 -3.36
C VAL A 32 -4.01 8.37 -4.47
N GLU A 33 -4.43 7.90 -5.64
CA GLU A 33 -4.81 8.76 -6.75
C GLU A 33 -5.97 9.67 -6.37
N ARG A 34 -7.01 9.11 -5.74
CA ARG A 34 -8.16 9.87 -5.29
C ARG A 34 -7.82 10.88 -4.19
N ALA A 35 -6.92 10.52 -3.26
CA ALA A 35 -6.44 11.45 -2.25
C ALA A 35 -5.73 12.65 -2.89
N LEU A 36 -4.89 12.40 -3.91
CA LEU A 36 -4.22 13.47 -4.65
C LEU A 36 -5.21 14.38 -5.40
N GLU A 37 -6.28 13.82 -5.96
CA GLU A 37 -7.33 14.60 -6.62
C GLU A 37 -8.11 15.50 -5.64
N VAL A 38 -8.43 14.97 -4.45
CA VAL A 38 -9.30 15.66 -3.47
C VAL A 38 -8.52 16.69 -2.65
N HIS A 39 -7.34 16.31 -2.16
CA HIS A 39 -6.56 17.12 -1.23
C HIS A 39 -5.44 17.90 -1.92
N GLY A 40 -5.08 17.53 -3.15
CA GLY A 40 -3.92 18.08 -3.85
C GLY A 40 -2.60 17.48 -3.34
N ALA A 41 -1.53 17.77 -4.06
CA ALA A 41 -0.18 17.36 -3.67
C ALA A 41 0.41 18.30 -2.60
N PRO A 42 1.24 17.80 -1.68
CA PRO A 42 1.66 16.40 -1.55
C PRO A 42 0.69 15.55 -0.71
N VAL A 43 0.55 14.28 -1.07
CA VAL A 43 -0.04 13.25 -0.22
C VAL A 43 1.07 12.30 0.22
N PHE A 44 1.19 12.07 1.52
CA PHE A 44 2.21 11.19 2.08
C PHE A 44 1.68 9.76 2.14
N VAL A 45 2.51 8.80 1.77
CA VAL A 45 2.17 7.37 1.80
C VAL A 45 3.18 6.65 2.68
N LEU A 46 2.71 6.07 3.78
CA LEU A 46 3.56 5.34 4.70
C LEU A 46 3.90 3.97 4.09
N HIS A 47 5.17 3.77 3.83
CA HIS A 47 5.73 2.65 3.07
C HIS A 47 5.29 2.60 1.60
N GLU A 48 5.91 1.74 0.84
CA GLU A 48 5.51 1.50 -0.54
C GLU A 48 4.16 0.81 -0.59
N ILE A 49 3.22 1.35 -1.38
CA ILE A 49 1.89 0.76 -1.52
C ILE A 49 1.93 -0.58 -2.24
N VAL A 50 2.89 -0.72 -3.13
CA VAL A 50 3.21 -1.93 -3.88
C VAL A 50 4.70 -1.95 -4.19
N HIS A 51 5.29 -3.13 -4.37
CA HIS A 51 6.68 -3.28 -4.80
C HIS A 51 6.79 -3.28 -6.34
N ASN A 52 6.27 -2.23 -6.98
CA ASN A 52 6.32 -2.05 -8.43
C ASN A 52 6.85 -0.65 -8.76
N LYS A 53 8.07 -0.61 -9.30
CA LYS A 53 8.77 0.64 -9.59
C LYS A 53 7.96 1.59 -10.49
N HIS A 54 7.32 1.07 -11.53
CA HIS A 54 6.56 1.89 -12.47
C HIS A 54 5.33 2.53 -11.80
N VAL A 55 4.63 1.80 -10.94
CA VAL A 55 3.50 2.34 -10.17
C VAL A 55 3.98 3.42 -9.22
N LEU A 56 5.08 3.17 -8.48
CA LEU A 56 5.62 4.15 -7.54
C LEU A 56 6.09 5.43 -8.25
N GLU A 57 6.77 5.30 -9.38
CA GLU A 57 7.22 6.44 -10.19
C GLU A 57 6.02 7.26 -10.71
N ARG A 58 4.98 6.59 -11.20
CA ARG A 58 3.74 7.25 -11.63
C ARG A 58 3.08 8.01 -10.48
N LEU A 59 2.91 7.41 -9.33
CA LEU A 59 2.31 8.08 -8.18
C LEU A 59 3.17 9.24 -7.67
N ARG A 60 4.51 9.10 -7.67
CA ARG A 60 5.43 10.21 -7.36
C ARG A 60 5.27 11.38 -8.34
N SER A 61 5.12 11.10 -9.63
CA SER A 61 4.91 12.15 -10.64
C SER A 61 3.59 12.90 -10.45
N LEU A 62 2.59 12.27 -9.82
CA LEU A 62 1.31 12.88 -9.46
C LEU A 62 1.37 13.65 -8.13
N GLY A 63 2.46 13.53 -7.38
CA GLY A 63 2.66 14.26 -6.13
C GLY A 63 2.59 13.42 -4.85
N ALA A 64 2.55 12.09 -4.96
CA ALA A 64 2.67 11.22 -3.80
C ALA A 64 4.12 11.21 -3.27
N ARG A 65 4.26 11.24 -1.94
CA ARG A 65 5.54 11.14 -1.25
C ARG A 65 5.55 9.90 -0.37
N PHE A 66 6.37 8.92 -0.74
CA PHE A 66 6.55 7.70 0.05
C PHE A 66 7.55 7.96 1.16
N VAL A 67 7.14 7.67 2.39
CA VAL A 67 7.93 7.84 3.61
C VAL A 67 8.10 6.51 4.33
N LYS A 68 9.15 6.36 5.09
CA LYS A 68 9.40 5.17 5.90
C LYS A 68 8.82 5.31 7.30
N ASP A 69 8.86 6.51 7.83
CA ASP A 69 8.42 6.84 9.18
C ASP A 69 7.47 8.04 9.18
N LEU A 70 6.55 8.07 10.15
CA LEU A 70 5.62 9.19 10.33
C LEU A 70 6.33 10.49 10.73
N GLU A 71 7.55 10.40 11.24
CA GLU A 71 8.36 11.59 11.60
C GLU A 71 8.74 12.41 10.37
N GLU A 72 8.81 11.78 9.20
CA GLU A 72 9.07 12.45 7.92
C GLU A 72 7.86 13.25 7.41
N VAL A 73 6.67 13.03 7.99
CA VAL A 73 5.43 13.65 7.57
C VAL A 73 5.20 14.95 8.34
N PRO A 74 4.93 16.08 7.68
CA PRO A 74 4.54 17.31 8.36
C PRO A 74 3.28 17.13 9.21
N GLU A 75 3.20 17.81 10.34
CA GLU A 75 2.02 17.76 11.21
C GLU A 75 0.76 18.22 10.44
N GLY A 76 -0.33 17.51 10.62
CA GLY A 76 -1.60 17.79 9.95
C GLY A 76 -1.69 17.39 8.47
N ALA A 77 -0.64 16.79 7.91
CA ALA A 77 -0.63 16.42 6.50
C ALA A 77 -1.51 15.18 6.20
N VAL A 78 -2.00 15.11 4.97
CA VAL A 78 -2.75 13.95 4.46
C VAL A 78 -1.79 12.77 4.29
N THR A 79 -2.13 11.67 4.95
CA THR A 79 -1.28 10.47 5.01
C THR A 79 -2.09 9.22 4.69
N VAL A 80 -1.60 8.41 3.76
CA VAL A 80 -2.21 7.13 3.39
C VAL A 80 -1.43 5.99 4.04
N PHE A 81 -2.14 5.10 4.74
CA PHE A 81 -1.57 3.83 5.19
C PHE A 81 -1.67 2.81 4.07
N SER A 82 -0.57 2.09 3.81
CA SER A 82 -0.49 1.13 2.70
C SER A 82 -1.42 -0.07 2.88
N ALA A 83 -1.55 -0.87 1.82
CA ALA A 83 -2.40 -2.06 1.81
C ALA A 83 -2.01 -3.13 2.85
N HIS A 84 -0.77 -3.09 3.35
CA HIS A 84 -0.25 -4.05 4.32
C HIS A 84 -0.81 -3.86 5.74
N GLY A 85 -1.44 -2.70 6.01
CA GLY A 85 -1.86 -2.30 7.36
C GLY A 85 -0.70 -1.79 8.21
N VAL A 86 -1.06 -1.28 9.35
CA VAL A 86 -0.12 -0.72 10.34
C VAL A 86 -0.48 -1.19 11.74
N SER A 87 0.45 -1.08 12.69
CA SER A 87 0.20 -1.39 14.10
C SER A 87 -0.59 -0.26 14.78
N ASP A 88 -1.22 -0.58 15.91
CA ASP A 88 -1.92 0.41 16.75
C ASP A 88 -0.99 1.54 17.21
N ALA A 89 0.29 1.24 17.44
CA ALA A 89 1.29 2.23 17.79
C ALA A 89 1.45 3.30 16.67
N VAL A 90 1.43 2.89 15.41
CA VAL A 90 1.49 3.80 14.26
C VAL A 90 0.20 4.63 14.15
N VAL A 91 -0.96 4.02 14.37
CA VAL A 91 -2.26 4.73 14.40
C VAL A 91 -2.25 5.82 15.47
N ASN A 92 -1.81 5.50 16.68
CA ASN A 92 -1.72 6.43 17.78
C ASN A 92 -0.70 7.56 17.53
N ALA A 93 0.45 7.23 16.93
CA ALA A 93 1.45 8.22 16.55
C ALA A 93 0.91 9.19 15.49
N ALA A 94 0.18 8.70 14.49
CA ALA A 94 -0.46 9.54 13.48
C ALA A 94 -1.50 10.49 14.11
N ALA A 95 -2.32 9.99 15.05
CA ALA A 95 -3.29 10.78 15.76
C ALA A 95 -2.62 11.88 16.62
N SER A 96 -1.52 11.56 17.32
CA SER A 96 -0.75 12.52 18.12
C SER A 96 -0.16 13.66 17.27
N ARG A 97 0.16 13.38 16.01
CA ARG A 97 0.66 14.35 15.04
C ARG A 97 -0.44 15.04 14.23
N ARG A 98 -1.71 14.77 14.58
CA ARG A 98 -2.90 15.31 13.91
C ARG A 98 -2.92 15.08 12.40
N LEU A 99 -2.36 13.95 11.94
CA LEU A 99 -2.36 13.61 10.52
C LEU A 99 -3.78 13.31 10.05
N GLU A 100 -4.10 13.74 8.85
CA GLU A 100 -5.33 13.34 8.17
C GLU A 100 -5.11 11.98 7.51
N VAL A 101 -5.53 10.91 8.22
CA VAL A 101 -5.22 9.54 7.82
C VAL A 101 -6.30 8.97 6.91
N ILE A 102 -5.86 8.43 5.77
CA ILE A 102 -6.67 7.62 4.86
C ILE A 102 -6.13 6.18 4.92
N ASP A 103 -6.93 5.26 5.40
CA ASP A 103 -6.53 3.86 5.54
C ASP A 103 -6.80 3.08 4.25
N ALA A 104 -5.75 2.68 3.54
CA ALA A 104 -5.81 1.85 2.35
C ALA A 104 -5.55 0.36 2.63
N THR A 105 -5.57 -0.07 3.89
CA THR A 105 -5.39 -1.48 4.26
C THR A 105 -6.35 -2.37 3.50
N CYS A 106 -5.83 -3.43 2.87
CA CYS A 106 -6.65 -4.41 2.19
C CYS A 106 -7.60 -5.09 3.18
N PRO A 107 -8.91 -5.18 2.90
CA PRO A 107 -9.87 -5.84 3.78
C PRO A 107 -9.51 -7.29 4.12
N LEU A 108 -8.84 -8.01 3.22
CA LEU A 108 -8.35 -9.37 3.47
C LEU A 108 -7.21 -9.37 4.49
N VAL A 109 -6.33 -8.37 4.46
CA VAL A 109 -5.27 -8.18 5.46
C VAL A 109 -5.89 -7.87 6.83
N THR A 110 -6.86 -6.97 6.88
CA THR A 110 -7.62 -6.67 8.11
C THR A 110 -8.27 -7.91 8.69
N LYS A 111 -8.81 -8.79 7.84
CA LYS A 111 -9.39 -10.08 8.27
C LYS A 111 -8.33 -10.96 8.94
N VAL A 112 -7.15 -11.07 8.37
CA VAL A 112 -6.04 -11.86 8.93
C VAL A 112 -5.60 -11.28 10.29
N HIS A 113 -5.44 -9.96 10.40
CA HIS A 113 -5.10 -9.31 11.68
C HIS A 113 -6.13 -9.63 12.77
N ARG A 114 -7.42 -9.52 12.47
CA ARG A 114 -8.50 -9.85 13.41
C ARG A 114 -8.49 -11.32 13.82
N GLN A 115 -8.17 -12.22 12.90
CA GLN A 115 -8.04 -13.64 13.24
C GLN A 115 -6.85 -13.91 14.15
N ALA A 116 -5.71 -13.25 13.90
CA ALA A 116 -4.52 -13.37 14.74
C ALA A 116 -4.82 -12.93 16.18
N ILE A 117 -5.40 -11.75 16.37
CA ILE A 117 -5.80 -11.23 17.69
C ILE A 117 -6.78 -12.20 18.37
N ARG A 118 -7.80 -12.67 17.66
CA ARG A 118 -8.78 -13.60 18.21
C ARG A 118 -8.15 -14.90 18.71
N TYR A 119 -7.16 -15.44 17.99
CA TYR A 119 -6.50 -16.68 18.39
C TYR A 119 -5.52 -16.45 19.54
N GLU A 120 -4.84 -15.30 19.56
CA GLU A 120 -4.02 -14.88 20.70
C GLU A 120 -4.86 -14.77 21.99
N ASP A 121 -6.01 -14.13 21.94
CA ASP A 121 -6.96 -14.03 23.05
C ASP A 121 -7.42 -15.40 23.56
N GLN A 122 -7.44 -16.41 22.71
CA GLN A 122 -7.74 -17.80 23.07
C GLN A 122 -6.54 -18.58 23.61
N GLY A 123 -5.39 -17.93 23.76
CA GLY A 123 -4.15 -18.54 24.24
C GLY A 123 -3.43 -19.42 23.22
N LEU A 124 -3.78 -19.30 21.93
CA LEU A 124 -3.12 -20.04 20.87
C LEU A 124 -1.83 -19.35 20.45
N SER A 125 -0.79 -20.15 20.19
CA SER A 125 0.44 -19.65 19.62
C SER A 125 0.37 -19.60 18.10
N LEU A 126 0.76 -18.46 17.52
CA LEU A 126 0.82 -18.30 16.06
C LEU A 126 2.19 -18.68 15.49
N ILE A 127 3.16 -19.00 16.34
CA ILE A 127 4.57 -19.25 15.96
C ILE A 127 4.88 -20.74 15.99
N HIS A 128 4.25 -21.49 16.90
CA HIS A 128 4.50 -22.91 17.10
C HIS A 128 3.41 -23.74 16.44
N ILE A 129 3.82 -24.52 15.50
CA ILE A 129 2.97 -25.50 14.83
C ILE A 129 3.39 -26.90 15.28
#